data_b87ab55dfae58492b47a3c332cb59f0b
#
_entry.id   b87ab55dfae58492b47a3c332cb59f0b
#
_cell.length_a   1.000
_cell.length_b   1.000
_cell.length_c   1.000
_cell.angle_alpha   90.00
_cell.angle_beta   90.00
_cell.angle_gamma   90.00
#
_symmetry.space_group_name_H-M   'P 1'
#
loop_
_entity.id
_entity.type
_entity.pdbx_description
1 polymer ?
#
loop_
_entity_poly.entity_id
_entity_poly.type
_entity_poly.pdbx_seq_one_letter_code
_entity_poly.pdbx_strand_id
1 'polypeptide(L)'
;MGAVDRRPGRKPHRLYLRVATFGDGEPDEAPAPRTVRDFLDHLEATGRLVAAGSLTQPRGHFLLFRASDLGEARRAIRRDPFVGLARTRCEVWEWDPDRAAAGVNLEPAPAHGSGRLTQLQRVSVFVRDRERAKAWYRDVLGLTVRVDEPANGRLELSLGPGAVALSLSVPDRSWGEPSYSDASSRIGRATGLAFQTDSVHALALRLEHAHARITFGPYAEPWGEWTIRFCDPDGNEYLAFGPEGRARAPRH
;
A
#
# COMPACT_ATOMS: atom_id res chain seq x y z
N MET A 1 -32.13 -2.43 -7.32
CA MET A 1 -32.02 -3.02 -8.68
C MET A 1 -31.56 -1.89 -9.57
N GLY A 2 -30.24 -1.65 -9.61
CA GLY A 2 -29.61 -0.53 -10.31
C GLY A 2 -29.22 -0.96 -11.72
N ALA A 3 -29.69 -0.20 -12.72
CA ALA A 3 -29.42 -0.41 -14.12
C ALA A 3 -27.90 -0.23 -14.39
N VAL A 4 -27.27 -1.25 -14.96
CA VAL A 4 -25.92 -1.20 -15.50
C VAL A 4 -25.96 -0.36 -16.77
N ASP A 5 -25.38 0.84 -16.75
CA ASP A 5 -25.18 1.71 -17.93
C ASP A 5 -24.25 1.00 -18.93
N ARG A 6 -24.82 0.28 -19.89
CA ARG A 6 -24.08 -0.33 -21.00
C ARG A 6 -23.87 0.72 -22.09
N ARG A 7 -22.79 1.49 -22.00
CA ARG A 7 -22.33 2.29 -23.15
C ARG A 7 -21.84 1.35 -24.25
N PRO A 8 -22.31 1.47 -25.48
CA PRO A 8 -21.85 0.61 -26.57
C PRO A 8 -20.43 1.02 -27.00
N GLY A 9 -19.49 0.06 -27.03
CA GLY A 9 -18.23 0.19 -27.76
C GLY A 9 -16.92 -0.24 -27.07
N ARG A 10 -16.88 -0.56 -25.79
CA ARG A 10 -15.62 -0.97 -25.16
C ARG A 10 -15.68 -2.44 -24.77
N LYS A 11 -14.84 -3.26 -25.41
CA LYS A 11 -14.66 -4.67 -24.99
C LYS A 11 -14.09 -4.65 -23.56
N PRO A 12 -14.62 -5.50 -22.66
CA PRO A 12 -14.07 -5.60 -21.30
C PRO A 12 -12.59 -6.00 -21.41
N HIS A 13 -11.74 -5.34 -20.65
CA HIS A 13 -10.34 -5.75 -20.55
C HIS A 13 -10.27 -7.08 -19.81
N ARG A 14 -9.54 -8.03 -20.39
CA ARG A 14 -9.25 -9.34 -19.81
C ARG A 14 -7.85 -9.32 -19.23
N LEU A 15 -7.58 -10.26 -18.35
CA LEU A 15 -6.26 -10.46 -17.77
C LEU A 15 -5.47 -11.47 -18.59
N TYR A 16 -4.21 -11.17 -18.79
CA TYR A 16 -3.28 -12.02 -19.49
C TYR A 16 -2.03 -12.24 -18.65
N LEU A 17 -1.65 -13.48 -18.49
CA LEU A 17 -0.41 -13.88 -17.83
C LEU A 17 0.63 -14.22 -18.90
N ARG A 18 1.75 -13.50 -18.91
CA ARG A 18 2.94 -13.87 -19.67
C ARG A 18 3.96 -14.48 -18.71
N VAL A 19 4.45 -15.66 -19.06
CA VAL A 19 5.57 -16.31 -18.37
C VAL A 19 6.71 -16.48 -19.36
N ALA A 20 7.87 -15.95 -19.00
CA ALA A 20 9.14 -16.18 -19.69
C ALA A 20 9.98 -17.09 -18.81
N THR A 21 10.27 -18.31 -19.27
CA THR A 21 11.13 -19.26 -18.56
C THR A 21 12.48 -19.37 -19.26
N PHE A 22 13.55 -19.38 -18.49
CA PHE A 22 14.90 -19.55 -18.98
C PHE A 22 15.24 -21.04 -19.00
N GLY A 23 15.83 -21.50 -20.12
CA GLY A 23 16.35 -22.86 -20.21
C GLY A 23 17.57 -23.11 -19.29
N ASP A 24 18.12 -24.32 -19.34
CA ASP A 24 19.28 -24.68 -18.52
C ASP A 24 20.48 -23.78 -18.83
N GLY A 25 20.85 -22.94 -17.88
CA GLY A 25 21.87 -21.88 -17.96
C GLY A 25 21.30 -20.49 -17.82
N GLU A 26 22.17 -19.52 -17.53
CA GLU A 26 21.80 -18.10 -17.62
C GLU A 26 21.57 -17.74 -19.09
N PRO A 27 20.55 -16.90 -19.43
CA PRO A 27 20.47 -16.36 -20.78
C PRO A 27 21.79 -15.65 -21.09
N ASP A 28 22.37 -15.92 -22.25
CA ASP A 28 23.67 -15.35 -22.68
C ASP A 28 23.64 -13.79 -22.62
N GLU A 29 22.46 -13.19 -22.68
CA GLU A 29 22.21 -11.78 -22.44
C GLU A 29 20.86 -11.62 -21.71
N ALA A 30 20.90 -11.35 -20.41
CA ALA A 30 19.70 -10.88 -19.70
C ALA A 30 19.37 -9.46 -20.18
N PRO A 31 18.07 -9.09 -20.32
CA PRO A 31 17.71 -7.73 -20.71
C PRO A 31 18.29 -6.73 -19.71
N ALA A 32 18.82 -5.62 -20.22
CA ALA A 32 19.32 -4.57 -19.35
C ALA A 32 18.21 -4.13 -18.36
N PRO A 33 18.51 -3.96 -17.07
CA PRO A 33 17.50 -3.59 -16.06
C PRO A 33 16.69 -2.34 -16.42
N ARG A 34 17.30 -1.40 -17.12
CA ARG A 34 16.65 -0.17 -17.61
C ARG A 34 15.58 -0.50 -18.65
N THR A 35 15.87 -1.39 -19.61
CA THR A 35 14.93 -1.77 -20.68
C THR A 35 13.69 -2.46 -20.10
N VAL A 36 13.88 -3.31 -19.08
CA VAL A 36 12.77 -3.95 -18.36
C VAL A 36 11.92 -2.90 -17.63
N ARG A 37 12.57 -1.97 -16.97
CA ARG A 37 11.88 -0.88 -16.25
C ARG A 37 11.07 -0.01 -17.20
N ASP A 38 11.68 0.48 -18.29
CA ASP A 38 11.00 1.34 -19.27
C ASP A 38 9.77 0.65 -19.88
N PHE A 39 9.82 -0.67 -20.09
CA PHE A 39 8.70 -1.45 -20.57
C PHE A 39 7.58 -1.55 -19.52
N LEU A 40 7.92 -1.82 -18.25
CA LEU A 40 6.94 -1.90 -17.16
C LEU A 40 6.31 -0.53 -16.89
N ASP A 41 7.09 0.54 -16.87
CA ASP A 41 6.61 1.91 -16.70
C ASP A 41 5.61 2.31 -17.81
N HIS A 42 5.87 1.87 -19.05
CA HIS A 42 4.92 2.07 -20.15
C HIS A 42 3.59 1.33 -19.91
N LEU A 43 3.63 0.09 -19.43
CA LEU A 43 2.41 -0.66 -19.13
C LEU A 43 1.65 -0.06 -17.95
N GLU A 44 2.37 0.44 -16.95
CA GLU A 44 1.79 1.13 -15.79
C GLU A 44 1.12 2.45 -16.21
N ALA A 45 1.82 3.29 -16.96
CA ALA A 45 1.29 4.56 -17.47
C ALA A 45 0.05 4.40 -18.35
N THR A 46 -0.07 3.24 -19.03
CA THR A 46 -1.26 2.90 -19.83
C THR A 46 -2.35 2.17 -19.05
N GLY A 47 -2.17 1.97 -17.74
CA GLY A 47 -3.11 1.24 -16.86
C GLY A 47 -3.23 -0.25 -17.16
N ARG A 48 -2.26 -0.80 -17.86
CA ARG A 48 -2.25 -2.21 -18.28
C ARG A 48 -1.52 -3.13 -17.31
N LEU A 49 -0.51 -2.64 -16.61
CA LEU A 49 0.24 -3.44 -15.61
C LEU A 49 -0.67 -3.81 -14.44
N VAL A 50 -0.62 -5.07 -14.02
CA VAL A 50 -1.24 -5.56 -12.79
C VAL A 50 -0.16 -6.01 -11.81
N ALA A 51 0.76 -6.85 -12.27
CA ALA A 51 1.90 -7.32 -11.49
C ALA A 51 3.01 -7.81 -12.41
N ALA A 52 4.25 -7.71 -11.97
CA ALA A 52 5.40 -8.30 -12.63
C ALA A 52 6.43 -8.73 -11.59
N GLY A 53 7.23 -9.74 -11.92
CA GLY A 53 8.25 -10.21 -10.99
C GLY A 53 9.07 -11.37 -11.55
N SER A 54 10.10 -11.75 -10.79
CA SER A 54 10.97 -12.87 -11.11
C SER A 54 10.40 -14.18 -10.59
N LEU A 55 10.62 -15.24 -11.35
CA LEU A 55 10.34 -16.62 -10.96
C LEU A 55 11.66 -17.27 -10.52
N THR A 56 11.62 -18.00 -9.42
CA THR A 56 12.78 -18.71 -8.87
C THR A 56 12.88 -20.16 -9.37
N GLN A 57 11.72 -20.83 -9.54
CA GLN A 57 11.62 -22.20 -10.04
C GLN A 57 10.32 -22.38 -10.84
N PRO A 58 10.37 -22.58 -12.17
CA PRO A 58 11.58 -22.43 -13.01
C PRO A 58 12.09 -20.99 -13.03
N ARG A 59 13.39 -20.78 -13.24
CA ARG A 59 13.95 -19.41 -13.37
C ARG A 59 13.30 -18.69 -14.53
N GLY A 60 12.90 -17.44 -14.29
CA GLY A 60 12.21 -16.69 -15.32
C GLY A 60 11.62 -15.39 -14.81
N HIS A 61 10.68 -14.87 -15.57
CA HIS A 61 9.96 -13.65 -15.25
C HIS A 61 8.48 -13.79 -15.62
N PHE A 62 7.59 -13.30 -14.77
CA PHE A 62 6.16 -13.22 -15.09
C PHE A 62 5.70 -11.77 -15.24
N LEU A 63 4.64 -11.60 -16.02
CA LEU A 63 3.94 -10.35 -16.23
C LEU A 63 2.44 -10.63 -16.28
N LEU A 64 1.69 -10.03 -15.37
CA LEU A 64 0.23 -10.00 -15.38
C LEU A 64 -0.23 -8.63 -15.87
N PHE A 65 -1.01 -8.59 -16.94
CA PHE A 65 -1.40 -7.35 -17.57
C PHE A 65 -2.79 -7.44 -18.23
N ARG A 66 -3.33 -6.30 -18.62
CA ARG A 66 -4.65 -6.17 -19.22
C ARG A 66 -4.57 -5.95 -20.73
N ALA A 67 -5.47 -6.62 -21.46
CA ALA A 67 -5.72 -6.37 -22.87
C ALA A 67 -7.20 -6.65 -23.21
N SER A 68 -7.69 -6.13 -24.33
CA SER A 68 -9.08 -6.35 -24.78
C SER A 68 -9.30 -7.74 -25.35
N ASP A 69 -8.25 -8.32 -25.91
CA ASP A 69 -8.25 -9.66 -26.50
C ASP A 69 -6.82 -10.21 -26.60
N LEU A 70 -6.71 -11.51 -26.93
CA LEU A 70 -5.42 -12.21 -27.07
C LEU A 70 -4.54 -11.59 -28.17
N GLY A 71 -5.13 -11.03 -29.21
CA GLY A 71 -4.38 -10.36 -30.29
C GLY A 71 -3.70 -9.08 -29.78
N GLU A 72 -4.41 -8.27 -28.99
CA GLU A 72 -3.84 -7.11 -28.33
C GLU A 72 -2.78 -7.52 -27.29
N ALA A 73 -3.05 -8.56 -26.49
CA ALA A 73 -2.09 -9.08 -25.54
C ALA A 73 -0.78 -9.47 -26.23
N ARG A 74 -0.85 -10.23 -27.33
CA ARG A 74 0.31 -10.60 -28.13
C ARG A 74 1.04 -9.39 -28.75
N ARG A 75 0.31 -8.35 -29.15
CA ARG A 75 0.94 -7.10 -29.65
C ARG A 75 1.66 -6.35 -28.54
N ALA A 76 1.06 -6.29 -27.34
CA ALA A 76 1.66 -5.60 -26.20
C ALA A 76 3.02 -6.25 -25.80
N ILE A 77 3.08 -7.58 -25.77
CA ILE A 77 4.30 -8.29 -25.39
C ILE A 77 5.37 -8.34 -26.49
N ARG A 78 5.11 -7.92 -27.73
CA ARG A 78 6.18 -7.84 -28.76
C ARG A 78 7.30 -6.87 -28.39
N ARG A 79 7.04 -5.94 -27.47
CA ARG A 79 8.01 -4.97 -26.94
C ARG A 79 8.62 -5.43 -25.62
N ASP A 80 8.19 -6.59 -25.12
CA ASP A 80 8.70 -7.14 -23.88
C ASP A 80 10.16 -7.59 -24.07
N PRO A 81 11.07 -7.09 -23.23
CA PRO A 81 12.50 -7.39 -23.34
C PRO A 81 12.85 -8.89 -23.25
N PHE A 82 11.95 -9.69 -22.68
CA PHE A 82 12.16 -11.14 -22.57
C PHE A 82 11.70 -11.92 -23.80
N VAL A 83 10.94 -11.27 -24.72
CA VAL A 83 10.48 -11.92 -25.95
C VAL A 83 11.58 -11.91 -27.00
N GLY A 84 11.91 -13.08 -27.51
CA GLY A 84 12.96 -13.23 -28.53
C GLY A 84 14.37 -13.41 -28.00
N LEU A 85 14.56 -13.45 -26.69
CA LEU A 85 15.85 -13.84 -26.12
C LEU A 85 16.16 -15.30 -26.40
N ALA A 86 17.42 -15.57 -26.73
CA ALA A 86 17.90 -16.94 -26.90
C ALA A 86 17.64 -17.77 -25.63
N ARG A 87 17.24 -19.03 -25.80
CA ARG A 87 16.92 -19.97 -24.70
C ARG A 87 15.80 -19.51 -23.75
N THR A 88 14.96 -18.57 -24.18
CA THR A 88 13.80 -18.13 -23.39
C THR A 88 12.52 -18.63 -24.05
N ARG A 89 11.72 -19.38 -23.30
CA ARG A 89 10.37 -19.78 -23.72
C ARG A 89 9.39 -18.76 -23.16
N CYS A 90 8.64 -18.09 -24.03
CA CYS A 90 7.68 -17.07 -23.68
C CYS A 90 6.27 -17.53 -24.02
N GLU A 91 5.41 -17.65 -23.03
CA GLU A 91 4.03 -18.08 -23.19
C GLU A 91 3.07 -17.03 -22.67
N VAL A 92 1.88 -16.94 -23.28
CA VAL A 92 0.83 -15.99 -22.89
C VAL A 92 -0.49 -16.73 -22.81
N TRP A 93 -1.12 -16.63 -21.66
CA TRP A 93 -2.43 -17.21 -21.41
C TRP A 93 -3.43 -16.10 -21.03
N GLU A 94 -4.67 -16.28 -21.44
CA GLU A 94 -5.78 -15.56 -20.82
C GLU A 94 -5.98 -16.14 -19.42
N TRP A 95 -6.09 -15.28 -18.43
CA TRP A 95 -6.26 -15.67 -17.03
C TRP A 95 -7.58 -15.14 -16.51
N ASP A 96 -8.43 -16.05 -16.03
CA ASP A 96 -9.68 -15.76 -15.38
C ASP A 96 -9.53 -16.11 -13.88
N PRO A 97 -9.36 -15.12 -12.98
CA PRO A 97 -9.13 -15.39 -11.57
C PRO A 97 -10.43 -15.77 -10.87
N ASP A 98 -10.45 -16.93 -10.24
CA ASP A 98 -11.56 -17.37 -9.38
C ASP A 98 -11.69 -16.50 -8.11
N ARG A 99 -10.57 -15.97 -7.63
CA ARG A 99 -10.48 -15.16 -6.41
C ARG A 99 -9.25 -14.25 -6.41
N ALA A 100 -9.44 -13.02 -5.92
CA ALA A 100 -8.34 -12.10 -5.63
C ALA A 100 -8.30 -11.77 -4.13
N ALA A 101 -7.09 -11.62 -3.59
CA ALA A 101 -6.93 -11.13 -2.23
C ALA A 101 -7.39 -9.66 -2.12
N ALA A 102 -7.83 -9.27 -0.93
CA ALA A 102 -8.17 -7.87 -0.67
C ALA A 102 -6.98 -6.95 -0.99
N GLY A 103 -7.22 -5.89 -1.76
CA GLY A 103 -6.19 -4.94 -2.21
C GLY A 103 -5.59 -5.23 -3.58
N VAL A 104 -5.82 -6.40 -4.18
CA VAL A 104 -5.48 -6.64 -5.59
C VAL A 104 -6.61 -6.15 -6.47
N ASN A 105 -6.41 -5.00 -7.11
CA ASN A 105 -7.39 -4.47 -8.05
C ASN A 105 -7.23 -5.13 -9.42
N LEU A 106 -8.12 -6.08 -9.72
CA LEU A 106 -8.19 -6.74 -11.03
C LEU A 106 -9.06 -5.96 -12.04
N GLU A 107 -9.80 -4.94 -11.60
CA GLU A 107 -10.57 -4.11 -12.51
C GLU A 107 -9.65 -3.20 -13.34
N PRO A 108 -10.00 -2.93 -14.61
CA PRO A 108 -9.21 -2.03 -15.44
C PRO A 108 -9.17 -0.64 -14.80
N ALA A 109 -7.97 -0.09 -14.64
CA ALA A 109 -7.85 1.32 -14.34
C ALA A 109 -8.55 2.12 -15.46
N PRO A 110 -9.39 3.12 -15.15
CA PRO A 110 -10.04 3.93 -16.17
C PRO A 110 -8.98 4.60 -17.06
N ALA A 111 -9.05 4.40 -18.35
CA ALA A 111 -8.03 4.79 -19.33
C ALA A 111 -7.83 6.32 -19.48
N HIS A 112 -8.64 7.11 -18.87
CA HIS A 112 -8.50 8.57 -18.70
C HIS A 112 -9.09 8.86 -17.34
N GLY A 113 -8.34 9.49 -16.46
CA GLY A 113 -8.77 9.75 -15.11
C GLY A 113 -10.22 10.21 -15.03
N SER A 114 -11.11 9.34 -14.58
CA SER A 114 -12.55 9.63 -14.45
C SER A 114 -12.84 10.63 -13.32
N GLY A 115 -11.80 11.13 -12.68
CA GLY A 115 -11.91 11.95 -11.47
C GLY A 115 -12.48 11.20 -10.26
N ARG A 116 -12.70 9.89 -10.37
CA ARG A 116 -13.20 9.08 -9.25
C ARG A 116 -12.09 8.84 -8.25
N LEU A 117 -12.40 9.00 -6.97
CA LEU A 117 -11.52 8.55 -5.90
C LEU A 117 -11.47 7.02 -5.93
N THR A 118 -10.27 6.46 -6.04
CA THR A 118 -10.05 5.02 -6.14
C THR A 118 -9.59 4.41 -4.82
N GLN A 119 -8.90 5.18 -4.00
CA GLN A 119 -8.31 4.68 -2.75
C GLN A 119 -7.97 5.84 -1.81
N LEU A 120 -8.13 5.61 -0.51
CA LEU A 120 -7.49 6.43 0.51
C LEU A 120 -6.04 5.96 0.68
N GLN A 121 -5.09 6.73 0.18
CA GLN A 121 -3.67 6.33 0.20
C GLN A 121 -2.95 6.74 1.48
N ARG A 122 -3.26 7.92 1.99
CA ARG A 122 -2.60 8.47 3.18
C ARG A 122 -3.49 9.43 3.93
N VAL A 123 -3.19 9.57 5.21
CA VAL A 123 -3.72 10.60 6.09
C VAL A 123 -2.55 11.37 6.71
N SER A 124 -2.68 12.68 6.81
CA SER A 124 -1.63 13.53 7.37
C SER A 124 -1.86 13.75 8.86
N VAL A 125 -0.78 13.60 9.62
CA VAL A 125 -0.71 13.92 11.04
C VAL A 125 0.42 14.93 11.23
N PHE A 126 0.13 16.02 11.92
CA PHE A 126 1.12 17.04 12.20
C PHE A 126 1.81 16.78 13.54
N VAL A 127 3.14 16.89 13.53
CA VAL A 127 4.02 16.63 14.67
C VAL A 127 5.02 17.77 14.85
N ARG A 128 5.59 17.93 16.07
CA ARG A 128 6.59 18.98 16.33
C ARG A 128 7.99 18.54 15.96
N ASP A 129 8.28 17.27 16.15
CA ASP A 129 9.60 16.69 15.91
C ASP A 129 9.47 15.40 15.11
N ARG A 130 10.03 15.44 13.89
CA ARG A 130 9.95 14.37 12.92
C ARG A 130 10.63 13.08 13.40
N GLU A 131 11.84 13.19 13.95
CA GLU A 131 12.63 12.00 14.32
C GLU A 131 12.07 11.36 15.60
N ARG A 132 11.64 12.16 16.56
CA ARG A 132 10.94 11.68 17.76
C ARG A 132 9.64 10.98 17.39
N ALA A 133 8.85 11.56 16.51
CA ALA A 133 7.62 10.95 16.03
C ALA A 133 7.90 9.65 15.27
N LYS A 134 8.84 9.64 14.33
CA LYS A 134 9.23 8.44 13.58
C LYS A 134 9.59 7.28 14.51
N ALA A 135 10.44 7.53 15.49
CA ALA A 135 10.84 6.53 16.46
C ALA A 135 9.62 6.00 17.24
N TRP A 136 8.78 6.87 17.75
CA TRP A 136 7.62 6.47 18.53
C TRP A 136 6.60 5.65 17.72
N TYR A 137 6.23 6.09 16.52
CA TYR A 137 5.27 5.37 15.69
C TYR A 137 5.80 4.00 15.25
N ARG A 138 7.11 3.89 14.99
CA ARG A 138 7.75 2.62 14.67
C ARG A 138 7.83 1.70 15.89
N ASP A 139 8.34 2.20 17.01
CA ASP A 139 8.74 1.35 18.16
C ASP A 139 7.54 1.06 19.08
N VAL A 140 6.61 2.02 19.23
CA VAL A 140 5.44 1.87 20.12
C VAL A 140 4.24 1.32 19.35
N LEU A 141 3.91 1.85 18.19
CA LEU A 141 2.76 1.38 17.42
C LEU A 141 3.10 0.25 16.43
N GLY A 142 4.38 -0.03 16.18
CA GLY A 142 4.80 -1.10 15.27
C GLY A 142 4.61 -0.76 13.79
N LEU A 143 4.55 0.52 13.43
CA LEU A 143 4.43 0.92 12.04
C LEU A 143 5.77 0.79 11.31
N THR A 144 5.72 0.40 10.05
CA THR A 144 6.89 0.31 9.19
C THR A 144 7.08 1.61 8.41
N VAL A 145 8.30 2.14 8.39
CA VAL A 145 8.66 3.30 7.58
C VAL A 145 8.65 2.90 6.10
N ARG A 146 7.81 3.55 5.31
CA ARG A 146 7.70 3.35 3.85
C ARG A 146 8.51 4.36 3.06
N VAL A 147 8.51 5.61 3.52
CA VAL A 147 9.24 6.71 2.89
C VAL A 147 9.90 7.51 3.99
N ASP A 148 11.16 7.83 3.81
CA ASP A 148 11.96 8.66 4.70
C ASP A 148 12.86 9.57 3.86
N GLU A 149 12.36 10.75 3.54
CA GLU A 149 13.03 11.75 2.71
C GLU A 149 13.17 13.08 3.48
N PRO A 150 14.18 13.22 4.34
CA PRO A 150 14.33 14.42 5.16
C PRO A 150 14.47 15.71 4.35
N ALA A 151 15.12 15.66 3.20
CA ALA A 151 15.32 16.83 2.32
C ALA A 151 13.98 17.42 1.82
N ASN A 152 12.97 16.57 1.64
CA ASN A 152 11.64 16.96 1.16
C ASN A 152 10.60 17.02 2.30
N GLY A 153 11.04 16.80 3.55
CA GLY A 153 10.15 16.73 4.72
C GLY A 153 9.16 15.55 4.69
N ARG A 154 9.32 14.62 3.76
CA ARG A 154 8.39 13.50 3.56
C ARG A 154 8.73 12.33 4.48
N LEU A 155 7.77 11.93 5.30
CA LEU A 155 7.86 10.76 6.16
C LEU A 155 6.53 10.02 6.12
N GLU A 156 6.54 8.77 5.68
CA GLU A 156 5.34 7.92 5.63
C GLU A 156 5.58 6.59 6.34
N LEU A 157 4.68 6.23 7.23
CA LEU A 157 4.66 4.95 7.91
C LEU A 157 3.33 4.23 7.67
N SER A 158 3.33 2.90 7.73
CA SER A 158 2.11 2.11 7.59
C SER A 158 2.17 0.80 8.38
N LEU A 159 1.01 0.17 8.58
CA LEU A 159 0.89 -1.14 9.24
C LEU A 159 1.27 -2.32 8.33
N GLY A 160 1.48 -2.08 7.03
CA GLY A 160 1.88 -3.12 6.09
C GLY A 160 1.58 -2.78 4.64
N PRO A 161 1.88 -3.71 3.71
CA PRO A 161 1.59 -3.51 2.29
C PRO A 161 0.10 -3.27 2.05
N GLY A 162 -0.22 -2.26 1.24
CA GLY A 162 -1.61 -1.90 0.91
C GLY A 162 -2.38 -1.15 1.99
N ALA A 163 -1.86 -1.05 3.22
CA ALA A 163 -2.49 -0.24 4.26
C ALA A 163 -2.33 1.26 3.98
N VAL A 164 -3.30 2.03 4.46
CA VAL A 164 -3.23 3.51 4.44
C VAL A 164 -1.97 3.97 5.16
N ALA A 165 -1.23 4.89 4.56
CA ALA A 165 -0.05 5.46 5.19
C ALA A 165 -0.40 6.62 6.12
N LEU A 166 0.30 6.73 7.26
CA LEU A 166 0.38 7.95 8.03
C LEU A 166 1.53 8.80 7.48
N SER A 167 1.20 9.99 6.97
CA SER A 167 2.19 10.99 6.56
C SER A 167 2.43 11.93 7.72
N LEU A 168 3.60 11.82 8.36
CA LEU A 168 3.98 12.69 9.48
C LEU A 168 4.66 13.94 8.92
N SER A 169 4.10 15.10 9.23
CA SER A 169 4.55 16.39 8.71
C SER A 169 4.81 17.37 9.84
N VAL A 170 5.95 18.05 9.80
CA VAL A 170 6.22 19.19 10.67
C VAL A 170 5.77 20.45 9.94
N PRO A 171 4.86 21.26 10.50
CA PRO A 171 4.46 22.51 9.88
C PRO A 171 5.65 23.43 9.63
N ASP A 172 5.75 23.98 8.41
CA ASP A 172 6.83 24.87 8.01
C ASP A 172 6.26 26.26 7.62
N ARG A 173 6.90 27.32 8.12
CA ARG A 173 6.51 28.71 7.82
C ARG A 173 6.58 29.07 6.33
N SER A 174 7.41 28.32 5.56
CA SER A 174 7.48 28.50 4.10
C SER A 174 6.16 28.16 3.38
N TRP A 175 5.26 27.43 4.03
CA TRP A 175 3.92 27.14 3.45
C TRP A 175 3.03 28.37 3.37
N GLY A 176 3.40 29.47 4.08
CA GLY A 176 2.60 30.69 4.16
C GLY A 176 1.35 30.55 5.03
N GLU A 177 0.69 31.68 5.28
CA GLU A 177 -0.58 31.72 5.98
C GLU A 177 -1.75 31.60 4.98
N PRO A 178 -2.86 30.91 5.33
CA PRO A 178 -3.14 30.31 6.65
C PRO A 178 -2.62 28.88 6.84
N SER A 179 -1.94 28.28 5.85
CA SER A 179 -1.56 26.87 5.84
C SER A 179 -0.71 26.47 7.05
N TYR A 180 0.26 27.33 7.42
CA TYR A 180 1.11 27.07 8.57
C TYR A 180 0.33 27.08 9.89
N SER A 181 -0.53 28.08 10.09
CA SER A 181 -1.35 28.23 11.31
C SER A 181 -2.35 27.08 11.44
N ASP A 182 -3.01 26.69 10.35
CA ASP A 182 -3.96 25.57 10.34
C ASP A 182 -3.25 24.26 10.70
N ALA A 183 -2.13 23.96 10.08
CA ALA A 183 -1.36 22.75 10.36
C ALA A 183 -0.86 22.72 11.82
N SER A 184 -0.32 23.84 12.30
CA SER A 184 0.20 23.97 13.66
C SER A 184 -0.91 23.81 14.72
N SER A 185 -2.10 24.30 14.44
CA SER A 185 -3.26 24.22 15.34
C SER A 185 -3.80 22.79 15.52
N ARG A 186 -3.49 21.90 14.58
CA ARG A 186 -3.92 20.49 14.63
C ARG A 186 -3.04 19.62 15.51
N ILE A 187 -1.82 20.06 15.83
CA ILE A 187 -0.93 19.30 16.73
C ILE A 187 -1.55 19.22 18.12
N GLY A 188 -1.59 18.01 18.68
CA GLY A 188 -2.17 17.76 20.01
C GLY A 188 -3.69 17.74 20.04
N ARG A 189 -4.33 17.48 18.91
CA ARG A 189 -5.78 17.34 18.78
C ARG A 189 -6.17 15.89 18.49
N ALA A 190 -7.47 15.60 18.66
CA ALA A 190 -8.03 14.33 18.19
C ALA A 190 -7.87 14.21 16.67
N THR A 191 -7.24 13.13 16.22
CA THR A 191 -6.98 12.90 14.80
C THR A 191 -8.19 12.37 14.04
N GLY A 192 -9.17 11.81 14.75
CA GLY A 192 -10.28 11.06 14.16
C GLY A 192 -9.86 9.70 13.56
N LEU A 193 -8.62 9.27 13.77
CA LEU A 193 -8.13 8.02 13.27
C LEU A 193 -8.33 6.89 14.27
N ALA A 194 -8.78 5.74 13.77
CA ALA A 194 -8.97 4.54 14.55
C ALA A 194 -8.12 3.40 13.99
N PHE A 195 -7.39 2.72 14.87
CA PHE A 195 -6.60 1.54 14.57
C PHE A 195 -7.34 0.28 15.01
N GLN A 196 -7.18 -0.80 14.28
CA GLN A 196 -7.54 -2.12 14.75
C GLN A 196 -6.32 -2.78 15.40
N THR A 197 -6.50 -3.42 16.54
CA THR A 197 -5.46 -4.19 17.24
C THR A 197 -5.95 -5.63 17.46
N ASP A 198 -5.01 -6.55 17.57
CA ASP A 198 -5.28 -7.94 17.96
C ASP A 198 -5.50 -8.11 19.47
N SER A 199 -5.10 -7.11 20.29
CA SER A 199 -5.35 -7.08 21.73
C SER A 199 -5.26 -5.66 22.27
N VAL A 200 -6.37 -5.14 22.76
CA VAL A 200 -6.42 -3.81 23.39
C VAL A 200 -5.60 -3.78 24.69
N HIS A 201 -5.61 -4.85 25.49
CA HIS A 201 -4.81 -4.92 26.71
C HIS A 201 -3.31 -4.98 26.44
N ALA A 202 -2.87 -5.75 25.43
CA ALA A 202 -1.45 -5.77 25.05
C ALA A 202 -0.99 -4.40 24.53
N LEU A 203 -1.85 -3.71 23.78
CA LEU A 203 -1.58 -2.34 23.34
C LEU A 203 -1.48 -1.39 24.54
N ALA A 204 -2.40 -1.47 25.52
CA ALA A 204 -2.36 -0.66 26.73
C ALA A 204 -1.03 -0.82 27.48
N LEU A 205 -0.59 -2.05 27.72
CA LEU A 205 0.69 -2.33 28.37
C LEU A 205 1.88 -1.73 27.58
N ARG A 206 1.86 -1.84 26.25
CA ARG A 206 2.91 -1.24 25.40
C ARG A 206 2.93 0.27 25.50
N LEU A 207 1.76 0.91 25.53
CA LEU A 207 1.63 2.35 25.70
C LEU A 207 2.12 2.80 27.08
N GLU A 208 1.78 2.07 28.14
CA GLU A 208 2.25 2.35 29.50
C GLU A 208 3.78 2.24 29.60
N HIS A 209 4.39 1.18 29.05
CA HIS A 209 5.84 1.03 29.00
C HIS A 209 6.52 2.17 28.23
N ALA A 210 5.87 2.70 27.23
CA ALA A 210 6.35 3.84 26.45
C ALA A 210 6.01 5.20 27.10
N HIS A 211 5.42 5.21 28.29
CA HIS A 211 4.93 6.40 28.98
C HIS A 211 3.97 7.26 28.12
N ALA A 212 3.25 6.61 27.21
CA ALA A 212 2.25 7.28 26.39
C ALA A 212 1.01 7.60 27.24
N ARG A 213 0.41 8.74 26.99
CA ARG A 213 -0.82 9.16 27.70
C ARG A 213 -2.01 8.35 27.17
N ILE A 214 -2.62 7.53 28.00
CA ILE A 214 -3.91 6.90 27.78
C ILE A 214 -4.98 7.87 28.29
N THR A 215 -5.92 8.24 27.43
CA THR A 215 -6.98 9.21 27.74
C THR A 215 -8.29 8.54 28.07
N PHE A 216 -8.50 7.29 27.63
CA PHE A 216 -9.68 6.49 27.91
C PHE A 216 -9.42 5.00 27.74
N GLY A 217 -10.03 4.17 28.57
CA GLY A 217 -9.97 2.69 28.48
C GLY A 217 -8.70 2.09 29.09
N PRO A 218 -8.45 0.80 28.89
CA PRO A 218 -9.27 -0.18 28.13
C PRO A 218 -10.71 -0.27 28.62
N TYR A 219 -11.67 -0.27 27.70
CA TYR A 219 -13.10 -0.34 28.01
C TYR A 219 -13.82 -1.33 27.09
N ALA A 220 -14.66 -2.19 27.71
CA ALA A 220 -15.49 -3.14 26.97
C ALA A 220 -16.75 -2.43 26.45
N GLU A 221 -16.89 -2.39 25.15
CA GLU A 221 -18.07 -1.81 24.51
C GLU A 221 -19.26 -2.79 24.56
N PRO A 222 -20.50 -2.30 24.61
CA PRO A 222 -21.69 -3.16 24.70
C PRO A 222 -21.84 -4.16 23.56
N TRP A 223 -21.21 -3.91 22.41
CA TRP A 223 -21.22 -4.81 21.22
C TRP A 223 -20.09 -5.83 21.20
N GLY A 224 -19.26 -5.91 22.27
CA GLY A 224 -18.27 -6.96 22.47
C GLY A 224 -16.85 -6.64 22.02
N GLU A 225 -16.59 -5.47 21.48
CA GLU A 225 -15.24 -4.98 21.23
C GLU A 225 -14.68 -4.23 22.45
N TRP A 226 -13.37 -4.17 22.53
CA TRP A 226 -12.68 -3.33 23.50
C TRP A 226 -12.12 -2.09 22.81
N THR A 227 -12.09 -0.98 23.51
CA THR A 227 -11.57 0.30 23.00
C THR A 227 -10.57 0.93 23.95
N ILE A 228 -9.64 1.70 23.39
CA ILE A 228 -8.67 2.50 24.12
C ILE A 228 -8.38 3.78 23.34
N ARG A 229 -8.26 4.92 24.04
CA ARG A 229 -7.77 6.17 23.46
C ARG A 229 -6.44 6.53 24.06
N PHE A 230 -5.53 6.98 23.22
CA PHE A 230 -4.18 7.31 23.61
C PHE A 230 -3.62 8.44 22.77
N CYS A 231 -2.54 9.07 23.26
CA CYS A 231 -1.86 10.14 22.56
C CYS A 231 -0.46 9.74 22.14
N ASP A 232 -0.02 10.29 21.00
CA ASP A 232 1.38 10.32 20.65
C ASP A 232 2.18 11.33 21.51
N PRO A 233 3.52 11.44 21.32
CA PRO A 233 4.33 12.39 22.08
C PRO A 233 3.96 13.86 21.92
N ASP A 234 3.26 14.22 20.84
CA ASP A 234 2.80 15.59 20.58
C ASP A 234 1.38 15.86 21.09
N GLY A 235 0.72 14.81 21.62
CA GLY A 235 -0.64 14.89 22.17
C GLY A 235 -1.73 14.62 21.13
N ASN A 236 -1.39 14.19 19.91
CA ASN A 236 -2.38 13.77 18.91
C ASN A 236 -3.10 12.53 19.42
N GLU A 237 -4.44 12.59 19.54
CA GLU A 237 -5.23 11.50 20.10
C GLU A 237 -5.73 10.54 19.02
N TYR A 238 -5.61 9.26 19.34
CA TYR A 238 -6.05 8.12 18.53
C TYR A 238 -7.01 7.23 19.29
N LEU A 239 -7.86 6.55 18.54
CA LEU A 239 -8.66 5.42 19.00
C LEU A 239 -8.00 4.11 18.52
N ALA A 240 -8.01 3.07 19.36
CA ALA A 240 -7.81 1.71 18.90
C ALA A 240 -8.94 0.82 19.43
N PHE A 241 -9.32 -0.17 18.64
CA PHE A 241 -10.35 -1.14 18.98
C PHE A 241 -9.96 -2.55 18.54
N GLY A 242 -10.54 -3.54 19.17
CA GLY A 242 -10.28 -4.94 18.88
C GLY A 242 -10.76 -5.85 20.00
N PRO A 243 -10.36 -7.15 19.98
CA PRO A 243 -10.65 -8.05 21.07
C PRO A 243 -9.93 -7.65 22.36
N GLU A 244 -10.43 -8.10 23.48
CA GLU A 244 -9.76 -7.94 24.78
C GLU A 244 -8.31 -8.38 24.71
N GLY A 245 -8.07 -9.58 24.19
CA GLY A 245 -6.77 -10.23 24.13
C GLY A 245 -6.27 -10.57 25.55
N ARG A 246 -5.87 -11.80 25.75
CA ARG A 246 -5.15 -12.15 26.99
C ARG A 246 -3.70 -11.70 26.82
N ALA A 247 -3.18 -10.93 27.79
CA ALA A 247 -1.76 -10.70 27.88
C ALA A 247 -1.05 -12.08 27.90
N ARG A 248 -0.26 -12.35 26.87
CA ARG A 248 0.51 -13.62 26.82
C ARG A 248 1.52 -13.56 27.95
N ALA A 249 1.35 -14.42 28.97
CA ALA A 249 2.32 -14.52 30.05
C ALA A 249 3.74 -14.70 29.47
N PRO A 250 4.76 -14.02 30.02
CA PRO A 250 6.13 -14.20 29.57
C PRO A 250 6.51 -15.68 29.66
N ARG A 251 7.03 -16.25 28.59
CA ARG A 251 7.60 -17.61 28.63
C ARG A 251 8.93 -17.52 29.41
N HIS A 252 8.93 -18.14 30.57
CA HIS A 252 10.17 -18.36 31.35
C HIS A 252 11.07 -19.34 30.62
#